data_7d96b692a26f1ad82dbf654a85187d78
#
_entry.id   7d96b692a26f1ad82dbf654a85187d78
#
_cell.length_a   1.000
_cell.length_b   1.000
_cell.length_c   1.000
_cell.angle_alpha   90.00
_cell.angle_beta   90.00
_cell.angle_gamma   90.00
#
_symmetry.space_group_name_H-M   'P 1'
#
loop_
_entity.id
_entity.type
_entity.pdbx_description
1 polymer ?
#
loop_
_entity_poly.entity_id
_entity_poly.type
_entity_poly.pdbx_seq_one_letter_code
_entity_poly.pdbx_strand_id
1 'polypeptide(L)'
;MKRKISFLITSFFCIAAPVWLFCQSAPAGDTQAAPPLSLAKLVQEATERNPEILAARRAVEAKRARIPQAGAWPDPTVSLSYGGNALPPFTVMRADPSSNRQVMAEQMIPYPGKTRLRTQIATRDADAETLAYDAVERRVAAAVKQAYFDLAYVDRSLAILQKDREALEGFEKVTEIRYSVGKAAQQDVLRAQLEVTRLSQRATMLNQQRRTLEAQLNSLRNVPIDSPVGPPMAVQPSAFAYTQDQLQDAAQANYPVLKQRRTMVDQNRLSVDLARKERRPDFSVGYAYMQRDGMPDMYGITLSTSLPLFHHRKQDMVIAEAAANLESARQMQANELTVLRYQVQQDFLEVQATEQLLKLYSQGIAPQSSLTLESSINSYETGGVDFLNVISNFQAVIDAELDYHMQATNHEKALARLEEVTGLNLIQEGDIHHE
;
A
#
# COMPACT_ATOMS: atom_id res chain seq x y z
N MET A 1 -65.99 12.99 6.72
CA MET A 1 -66.53 12.37 5.50
C MET A 1 -65.75 11.08 5.22
N LYS A 2 -66.48 9.96 5.31
CA LYS A 2 -65.94 8.60 5.15
C LYS A 2 -65.82 8.24 3.66
N ARG A 3 -64.71 7.70 3.19
CA ARG A 3 -64.67 6.96 1.91
C ARG A 3 -64.05 5.60 2.11
N LYS A 4 -64.83 4.62 1.70
CA LYS A 4 -64.64 3.17 1.81
C LYS A 4 -63.58 2.67 0.80
N ILE A 5 -62.74 1.76 1.26
CA ILE A 5 -61.82 0.96 0.43
C ILE A 5 -62.56 -0.34 0.11
N SER A 6 -62.69 -0.62 -1.21
CA SER A 6 -63.28 -1.86 -1.73
C SER A 6 -62.17 -2.88 -1.99
N PHE A 7 -62.27 -4.03 -1.41
CA PHE A 7 -61.45 -5.23 -1.68
C PHE A 7 -61.92 -5.92 -2.95
N LEU A 8 -61.04 -6.16 -3.90
CA LEU A 8 -61.28 -7.04 -5.04
C LEU A 8 -60.36 -8.25 -4.89
N ILE A 9 -61.00 -9.41 -4.61
CA ILE A 9 -60.40 -10.71 -4.56
C ILE A 9 -60.43 -11.28 -6.00
N THR A 10 -59.30 -11.50 -6.60
CA THR A 10 -59.16 -12.25 -7.86
C THR A 10 -58.52 -13.61 -7.57
N SER A 11 -59.34 -14.66 -7.72
CA SER A 11 -58.94 -16.06 -7.66
C SER A 11 -58.04 -16.40 -8.82
N PHE A 12 -56.80 -16.90 -8.56
CA PHE A 12 -55.91 -17.45 -9.57
C PHE A 12 -55.87 -18.97 -9.45
N PHE A 13 -56.34 -19.63 -10.49
CA PHE A 13 -56.40 -21.07 -10.66
C PHE A 13 -55.00 -21.61 -10.92
N CYS A 14 -54.47 -22.48 -10.03
CA CYS A 14 -53.21 -23.18 -10.20
C CYS A 14 -53.39 -24.39 -11.12
N ILE A 15 -52.81 -24.32 -12.34
CA ILE A 15 -52.63 -25.49 -13.21
C ILE A 15 -51.26 -26.08 -12.89
N ALA A 16 -51.27 -27.27 -12.28
CA ALA A 16 -50.03 -28.04 -12.01
C ALA A 16 -49.62 -28.79 -13.28
N ALA A 17 -48.47 -28.40 -13.86
CA ALA A 17 -47.79 -29.20 -14.87
C ALA A 17 -46.65 -29.99 -14.23
N PRO A 18 -46.45 -31.28 -14.54
CA PRO A 18 -45.34 -32.06 -13.99
C PRO A 18 -44.02 -31.67 -14.66
N VAL A 19 -43.10 -31.13 -13.87
CA VAL A 19 -41.71 -30.86 -14.31
C VAL A 19 -40.96 -32.21 -14.28
N TRP A 20 -40.63 -32.72 -15.44
CA TRP A 20 -39.67 -33.83 -15.58
C TRP A 20 -38.27 -33.26 -15.26
N LEU A 21 -37.68 -33.67 -14.13
CA LEU A 21 -36.27 -33.44 -13.84
C LEU A 21 -35.41 -34.28 -14.81
N PHE A 22 -34.92 -33.64 -15.85
CA PHE A 22 -33.75 -34.13 -16.57
C PHE A 22 -32.53 -33.84 -15.72
N CYS A 23 -32.02 -34.85 -15.05
CA CYS A 23 -30.70 -34.85 -14.42
C CYS A 23 -29.65 -34.86 -15.57
N GLN A 24 -29.28 -33.70 -16.10
CA GLN A 24 -28.11 -33.58 -16.93
C GLN A 24 -26.89 -33.65 -16.02
N SER A 25 -26.20 -34.81 -16.07
CA SER A 25 -24.83 -34.92 -15.57
C SER A 25 -24.00 -33.91 -16.30
N ALA A 26 -23.56 -32.85 -15.61
CA ALA A 26 -22.55 -31.91 -16.12
C ALA A 26 -21.30 -32.74 -16.50
N PRO A 27 -20.73 -32.52 -17.70
CA PRO A 27 -19.45 -33.12 -18.02
C PRO A 27 -18.45 -32.65 -16.97
N ALA A 28 -17.66 -33.58 -16.44
CA ALA A 28 -16.49 -33.28 -15.62
C ALA A 28 -15.65 -32.28 -16.43
N GLY A 29 -15.64 -31.02 -15.98
CA GLY A 29 -14.87 -29.98 -16.62
C GLY A 29 -13.41 -30.43 -16.63
N ASP A 30 -12.82 -30.48 -17.81
CA ASP A 30 -11.38 -30.51 -17.99
C ASP A 30 -10.81 -29.44 -17.07
N THR A 31 -10.01 -29.86 -16.11
CA THR A 31 -9.22 -28.97 -15.29
C THR A 31 -8.14 -28.38 -16.20
N GLN A 32 -8.52 -27.43 -17.04
CA GLN A 32 -7.55 -26.61 -17.73
C GLN A 32 -6.69 -25.99 -16.67
N ALA A 33 -5.41 -26.38 -16.65
CA ALA A 33 -4.42 -25.77 -15.77
C ALA A 33 -4.54 -24.25 -15.96
N ALA A 34 -4.78 -23.53 -14.85
CA ALA A 34 -4.92 -22.10 -14.89
C ALA A 34 -3.65 -21.52 -15.58
N PRO A 35 -3.79 -20.55 -16.49
CA PRO A 35 -2.65 -19.98 -17.17
C PRO A 35 -1.63 -19.47 -16.14
N PRO A 36 -0.33 -19.59 -16.43
CA PRO A 36 0.70 -19.17 -15.50
C PRO A 36 0.49 -17.71 -15.09
N LEU A 37 0.71 -17.45 -13.80
CA LEU A 37 0.45 -16.16 -13.17
C LEU A 37 1.51 -15.15 -13.63
N SER A 38 1.12 -14.13 -14.42
CA SER A 38 2.01 -13.04 -14.82
C SER A 38 2.14 -12.01 -13.72
N LEU A 39 3.38 -11.67 -13.35
CA LEU A 39 3.69 -10.64 -12.35
C LEU A 39 3.17 -9.26 -12.77
N ALA A 40 3.37 -8.85 -14.04
CA ALA A 40 2.88 -7.59 -14.58
C ALA A 40 1.37 -7.44 -14.44
N LYS A 41 0.62 -8.51 -14.76
CA LYS A 41 -0.83 -8.51 -14.61
C LYS A 41 -1.27 -8.35 -13.15
N LEU A 42 -0.59 -9.00 -12.21
CA LEU A 42 -0.90 -8.86 -10.78
C LEU A 42 -0.64 -7.45 -10.29
N VAL A 43 0.49 -6.84 -10.66
CA VAL A 43 0.82 -5.46 -10.33
C VAL A 43 -0.22 -4.52 -10.92
N GLN A 44 -0.60 -4.70 -12.19
CA GLN A 44 -1.64 -3.89 -12.83
C GLN A 44 -2.98 -4.01 -12.09
N GLU A 45 -3.46 -5.23 -11.82
CA GLU A 45 -4.73 -5.43 -11.10
C GLU A 45 -4.71 -4.79 -9.71
N ALA A 46 -3.58 -4.88 -9.00
CA ALA A 46 -3.43 -4.25 -7.69
C ALA A 46 -3.43 -2.72 -7.80
N THR A 47 -2.69 -2.14 -8.75
CA THR A 47 -2.66 -0.68 -8.92
C THR A 47 -4.02 -0.10 -9.34
N GLU A 48 -4.83 -0.84 -10.08
CA GLU A 48 -6.16 -0.40 -10.50
C GLU A 48 -7.24 -0.56 -9.41
N ARG A 49 -7.14 -1.59 -8.56
CA ARG A 49 -8.24 -2.00 -7.67
C ARG A 49 -7.95 -1.89 -6.19
N ASN A 50 -6.71 -1.70 -5.79
CA ASN A 50 -6.33 -1.65 -4.38
C ASN A 50 -7.03 -0.48 -3.67
N PRO A 51 -7.76 -0.73 -2.56
CA PRO A 51 -8.50 0.32 -1.86
C PRO A 51 -7.61 1.42 -1.29
N GLU A 52 -6.37 1.11 -0.90
CA GLU A 52 -5.43 2.09 -0.37
C GLU A 52 -5.00 3.09 -1.46
N ILE A 53 -4.71 2.60 -2.68
CA ILE A 53 -4.39 3.45 -3.83
C ILE A 53 -5.60 4.32 -4.21
N LEU A 54 -6.80 3.73 -4.25
CA LEU A 54 -8.02 4.47 -4.53
C LEU A 54 -8.32 5.54 -3.47
N ALA A 55 -8.09 5.23 -2.19
CA ALA A 55 -8.24 6.19 -1.10
C ALA A 55 -7.23 7.34 -1.21
N ALA A 56 -5.95 7.04 -1.49
CA ALA A 56 -4.91 8.05 -1.71
C ALA A 56 -5.24 8.96 -2.90
N ARG A 57 -5.77 8.40 -3.99
CA ARG A 57 -6.25 9.18 -5.14
C ARG A 57 -7.36 10.15 -4.75
N ARG A 58 -8.33 9.72 -3.94
CA ARG A 58 -9.40 10.59 -3.43
C ARG A 58 -8.88 11.66 -2.48
N ALA A 59 -7.86 11.35 -1.70
CA ALA A 59 -7.19 12.34 -0.85
C ALA A 59 -6.55 13.47 -1.68
N VAL A 60 -5.90 13.14 -2.80
CA VAL A 60 -5.38 14.13 -3.76
C VAL A 60 -6.51 15.02 -4.31
N GLU A 61 -7.63 14.41 -4.74
CA GLU A 61 -8.79 15.17 -5.24
C GLU A 61 -9.33 16.13 -4.16
N ALA A 62 -9.44 15.69 -2.92
CA ALA A 62 -9.88 16.50 -1.79
C ALA A 62 -8.95 17.69 -1.52
N LYS A 63 -7.62 17.46 -1.55
CA LYS A 63 -6.62 18.53 -1.38
C LYS A 63 -6.65 19.52 -2.54
N ARG A 64 -6.80 19.07 -3.78
CA ARG A 64 -6.96 19.95 -4.95
C ARG A 64 -8.21 20.82 -4.85
N ALA A 65 -9.32 20.27 -4.34
CA ALA A 65 -10.55 21.05 -4.12
C ALA A 65 -10.40 22.14 -3.05
N ARG A 66 -9.41 22.05 -2.14
CA ARG A 66 -9.10 23.10 -1.15
C ARG A 66 -8.36 24.29 -1.74
N ILE A 67 -7.70 24.16 -2.90
CA ILE A 67 -6.94 25.24 -3.51
C ILE A 67 -7.81 26.47 -3.80
N PRO A 68 -8.94 26.36 -4.55
CA PRO A 68 -9.82 27.49 -4.78
C PRO A 68 -10.44 28.03 -3.50
N GLN A 69 -10.79 27.16 -2.51
CA GLN A 69 -11.32 27.59 -1.22
C GLN A 69 -10.33 28.46 -0.44
N ALA A 70 -9.04 28.08 -0.45
CA ALA A 70 -8.00 28.85 0.24
C ALA A 70 -7.75 30.23 -0.39
N GLY A 71 -8.04 30.38 -1.68
CA GLY A 71 -7.93 31.65 -2.42
C GLY A 71 -9.19 32.50 -2.39
N ALA A 72 -10.32 31.94 -1.97
CA ALA A 72 -11.57 32.68 -1.91
C ALA A 72 -11.53 33.76 -0.82
N TRP A 73 -12.25 34.84 -1.07
CA TRP A 73 -12.51 35.81 -0.02
C TRP A 73 -13.53 35.21 0.95
N PRO A 74 -13.52 35.64 2.23
CA PRO A 74 -14.59 35.29 3.16
C PRO A 74 -15.95 35.70 2.60
N ASP A 75 -16.97 34.91 2.88
CA ASP A 75 -18.34 35.21 2.42
C ASP A 75 -18.84 36.53 3.00
N PRO A 76 -19.66 37.31 2.24
CA PRO A 76 -20.27 38.49 2.77
C PRO A 76 -21.24 38.11 3.88
N THR A 77 -21.21 38.88 4.97
CA THR A 77 -22.14 38.71 6.08
C THR A 77 -23.32 39.67 5.92
N VAL A 78 -24.56 39.15 6.01
CA VAL A 78 -25.77 39.95 6.05
C VAL A 78 -26.35 39.89 7.46
N SER A 79 -26.49 41.05 8.10
CA SER A 79 -27.05 41.15 9.42
C SER A 79 -28.36 41.97 9.40
N LEU A 80 -29.32 41.50 10.17
CA LEU A 80 -30.56 42.18 10.46
C LEU A 80 -30.52 42.64 11.91
N SER A 81 -30.68 43.93 12.16
CA SER A 81 -30.71 44.46 13.49
C SER A 81 -31.90 45.36 13.72
N TYR A 82 -32.30 45.46 14.95
CA TYR A 82 -33.34 46.35 15.42
C TYR A 82 -32.79 47.21 16.56
N GLY A 83 -33.00 48.48 16.47
CA GLY A 83 -32.72 49.44 17.53
C GLY A 83 -34.03 50.09 17.98
N GLY A 84 -34.23 50.30 19.28
CA GLY A 84 -35.41 50.96 19.84
C GLY A 84 -35.95 50.28 21.09
N ASN A 85 -36.92 50.95 21.73
CA ASN A 85 -37.51 50.50 22.99
C ASN A 85 -38.90 49.85 22.82
N ALA A 86 -39.31 49.57 21.58
CA ALA A 86 -40.63 49.00 21.30
C ALA A 86 -40.68 47.50 21.54
N LEU A 87 -41.76 47.01 22.12
CA LEU A 87 -42.09 45.59 22.25
C LEU A 87 -43.38 45.29 21.51
N PRO A 88 -43.49 44.25 20.70
CA PRO A 88 -42.48 43.26 20.42
C PRO A 88 -41.30 43.79 19.58
N PRO A 89 -40.09 43.17 19.64
CA PRO A 89 -38.91 43.56 18.86
C PRO A 89 -39.25 43.56 17.35
N PHE A 90 -38.52 44.39 16.60
CA PHE A 90 -38.73 44.68 15.16
C PHE A 90 -39.99 45.49 14.83
N THR A 91 -40.72 45.99 15.81
CA THR A 91 -41.83 46.96 15.63
C THR A 91 -41.24 48.39 15.60
N VAL A 92 -41.37 49.09 14.49
CA VAL A 92 -40.94 50.48 14.37
C VAL A 92 -42.08 51.35 14.79
N MET A 93 -41.91 52.24 15.81
CA MET A 93 -42.93 53.12 16.34
C MET A 93 -42.64 54.58 16.01
N ARG A 94 -43.63 55.27 15.46
CA ARG A 94 -43.57 56.70 15.15
C ARG A 94 -43.31 57.58 16.37
N ALA A 95 -43.71 57.10 17.55
CA ALA A 95 -43.49 57.79 18.82
C ALA A 95 -42.06 57.61 19.39
N ASP A 96 -41.29 56.69 18.86
CA ASP A 96 -39.89 56.48 19.27
C ASP A 96 -38.90 56.76 18.10
N PRO A 97 -38.34 57.99 18.07
CA PRO A 97 -37.41 58.36 17.01
C PRO A 97 -36.13 57.50 16.93
N SER A 98 -35.81 56.74 17.99
CA SER A 98 -34.69 55.83 18.03
C SER A 98 -34.99 54.46 17.41
N SER A 99 -36.29 54.16 17.22
CA SER A 99 -36.78 52.90 16.68
C SER A 99 -36.41 52.76 15.19
N ASN A 100 -35.66 51.71 14.85
CA ASN A 100 -35.23 51.48 13.49
C ASN A 100 -35.06 49.96 13.19
N ARG A 101 -35.20 49.61 11.94
CA ARG A 101 -34.84 48.30 11.37
C ARG A 101 -33.68 48.52 10.44
N GLN A 102 -32.62 47.73 10.62
CA GLN A 102 -31.43 47.86 9.80
C GLN A 102 -31.12 46.56 9.13
N VAL A 103 -30.83 46.61 7.85
CA VAL A 103 -30.18 45.55 7.07
C VAL A 103 -28.78 46.04 6.73
N MET A 104 -27.78 45.24 7.07
CA MET A 104 -26.38 45.57 6.77
C MET A 104 -25.72 44.38 6.05
N ALA A 105 -25.07 44.66 4.94
CA ALA A 105 -24.18 43.73 4.25
C ALA A 105 -22.73 44.17 4.46
N GLU A 106 -21.87 43.27 4.90
CA GLU A 106 -20.45 43.52 5.15
C GLU A 106 -19.58 42.53 4.41
N GLN A 107 -18.55 43.01 3.72
CA GLN A 107 -17.55 42.20 3.05
C GLN A 107 -16.19 42.45 3.68
N MET A 108 -15.56 41.33 4.15
CA MET A 108 -14.16 41.35 4.57
C MET A 108 -13.23 41.28 3.35
N ILE A 109 -12.25 42.14 3.30
CA ILE A 109 -11.20 42.21 2.27
C ILE A 109 -9.88 41.91 2.95
N PRO A 110 -9.31 40.70 2.77
CA PRO A 110 -8.01 40.35 3.33
C PRO A 110 -6.91 41.26 2.81
N TYR A 111 -5.90 41.55 3.65
CA TYR A 111 -4.74 42.32 3.23
C TYR A 111 -4.11 41.70 1.97
N PRO A 112 -3.72 42.51 0.97
CA PRO A 112 -3.17 42.00 -0.29
C PRO A 112 -2.02 41.03 -0.13
N GLY A 113 -2.18 39.86 -0.79
CA GLY A 113 -1.22 38.74 -0.79
C GLY A 113 -1.43 37.71 0.33
N LYS A 114 -2.36 37.88 1.31
CA LYS A 114 -2.71 36.81 2.24
C LYS A 114 -3.40 35.65 1.51
N THR A 115 -4.43 35.94 0.72
CA THR A 115 -5.15 34.94 -0.08
C THR A 115 -4.22 34.21 -1.05
N ARG A 116 -3.31 34.95 -1.73
CA ARG A 116 -2.30 34.34 -2.61
C ARG A 116 -1.39 33.35 -1.86
N LEU A 117 -0.92 33.71 -0.67
CA LEU A 117 -0.09 32.79 0.14
C LEU A 117 -0.89 31.58 0.61
N ARG A 118 -2.16 31.75 1.02
CA ARG A 118 -3.07 30.64 1.38
C ARG A 118 -3.27 29.68 0.21
N THR A 119 -3.50 30.22 -1.00
CA THR A 119 -3.57 29.42 -2.22
C THR A 119 -2.29 28.66 -2.49
N GLN A 120 -1.12 29.30 -2.37
CA GLN A 120 0.17 28.65 -2.59
C GLN A 120 0.44 27.54 -1.56
N ILE A 121 0.09 27.75 -0.29
CA ILE A 121 0.19 26.75 0.77
C ILE A 121 -0.72 25.55 0.43
N ALA A 122 -1.97 25.80 0.05
CA ALA A 122 -2.90 24.74 -0.34
C ALA A 122 -2.44 24.00 -1.62
N THR A 123 -1.80 24.69 -2.55
CA THR A 123 -1.19 24.06 -3.74
C THR A 123 -0.05 23.13 -3.33
N ARG A 124 0.87 23.58 -2.46
CA ARG A 124 1.96 22.72 -1.97
C ARG A 124 1.43 21.53 -1.14
N ASP A 125 0.35 21.72 -0.40
CA ASP A 125 -0.33 20.64 0.31
C ASP A 125 -0.89 19.58 -0.67
N ALA A 126 -1.49 20.00 -1.78
CA ALA A 126 -1.97 19.10 -2.83
C ALA A 126 -0.84 18.43 -3.63
N ASP A 127 0.29 19.15 -3.87
CA ASP A 127 1.48 18.58 -4.49
C ASP A 127 2.09 17.48 -3.58
N ALA A 128 2.17 17.74 -2.27
CA ALA A 128 2.66 16.77 -1.28
C ALA A 128 1.77 15.52 -1.21
N GLU A 129 0.44 15.70 -1.29
CA GLU A 129 -0.51 14.58 -1.32
C GLU A 129 -0.40 13.75 -2.62
N THR A 130 -0.10 14.40 -3.76
CA THR A 130 0.15 13.69 -5.02
C THR A 130 1.40 12.80 -4.90
N LEU A 131 2.46 13.30 -4.28
CA LEU A 131 3.67 12.51 -4.01
C LEU A 131 3.43 11.38 -2.98
N ALA A 132 2.51 11.59 -2.02
CA ALA A 132 2.07 10.52 -1.12
C ALA A 132 1.33 9.42 -1.87
N TYR A 133 0.47 9.78 -2.83
CA TYR A 133 -0.19 8.82 -3.73
C TYR A 133 0.84 7.99 -4.52
N ASP A 134 1.83 8.64 -5.15
CA ASP A 134 2.89 7.95 -5.89
C ASP A 134 3.68 6.98 -4.99
N ALA A 135 3.91 7.34 -3.72
CA ALA A 135 4.57 6.48 -2.75
C ALA A 135 3.74 5.25 -2.40
N VAL A 136 2.43 5.41 -2.21
CA VAL A 136 1.51 4.30 -1.96
C VAL A 136 1.47 3.34 -3.15
N GLU A 137 1.38 3.87 -4.37
CA GLU A 137 1.36 3.07 -5.59
C GLU A 137 2.62 2.20 -5.72
N ARG A 138 3.82 2.79 -5.55
CA ARG A 138 5.08 2.04 -5.61
C ARG A 138 5.20 1.00 -4.49
N ARG A 139 4.78 1.33 -3.27
CA ARG A 139 4.81 0.41 -2.14
C ARG A 139 3.89 -0.79 -2.36
N VAL A 140 2.66 -0.57 -2.87
CA VAL A 140 1.73 -1.66 -3.19
C VAL A 140 2.29 -2.53 -4.31
N ALA A 141 2.88 -1.94 -5.35
CA ALA A 141 3.54 -2.69 -6.43
C ALA A 141 4.70 -3.55 -5.89
N ALA A 142 5.55 -3.00 -5.03
CA ALA A 142 6.64 -3.75 -4.38
C ALA A 142 6.11 -4.88 -3.49
N ALA A 143 5.03 -4.64 -2.73
CA ALA A 143 4.39 -5.66 -1.89
C ALA A 143 3.82 -6.83 -2.72
N VAL A 144 3.21 -6.54 -3.88
CA VAL A 144 2.74 -7.57 -4.82
C VAL A 144 3.91 -8.40 -5.35
N LYS A 145 5.01 -7.75 -5.77
CA LYS A 145 6.21 -8.42 -6.26
C LYS A 145 6.80 -9.34 -5.20
N GLN A 146 6.96 -8.86 -3.98
CA GLN A 146 7.48 -9.65 -2.87
C GLN A 146 6.60 -10.87 -2.57
N ALA A 147 5.28 -10.69 -2.48
CA ALA A 147 4.34 -11.80 -2.24
C ALA A 147 4.32 -12.81 -3.40
N TYR A 148 4.49 -12.36 -4.64
CA TYR A 148 4.63 -13.22 -5.81
C TYR A 148 5.89 -14.09 -5.73
N PHE A 149 7.05 -13.50 -5.43
CA PHE A 149 8.29 -14.25 -5.31
C PHE A 149 8.27 -15.21 -4.12
N ASP A 150 7.67 -14.82 -3.00
CA ASP A 150 7.47 -15.75 -1.87
C ASP A 150 6.55 -16.93 -2.26
N LEU A 151 5.48 -16.69 -3.03
CA LEU A 151 4.61 -17.74 -3.54
C LEU A 151 5.36 -18.68 -4.49
N ALA A 152 6.19 -18.14 -5.39
CA ALA A 152 7.00 -18.91 -6.31
C ALA A 152 8.02 -19.81 -5.57
N TYR A 153 8.64 -19.30 -4.51
CA TYR A 153 9.50 -20.10 -3.65
C TYR A 153 8.76 -21.25 -2.98
N VAL A 154 7.58 -20.98 -2.43
CA VAL A 154 6.78 -22.01 -1.73
C VAL A 154 6.32 -23.10 -2.70
N ASP A 155 5.84 -22.72 -3.89
CA ASP A 155 5.43 -23.70 -4.91
C ASP A 155 6.61 -24.55 -5.39
N ARG A 156 7.76 -23.92 -5.60
CA ARG A 156 9.00 -24.65 -5.97
C ARG A 156 9.45 -25.60 -4.84
N SER A 157 9.42 -25.13 -3.60
CA SER A 157 9.76 -25.95 -2.44
C SER A 157 8.85 -27.15 -2.27
N LEU A 158 7.53 -26.98 -2.47
CA LEU A 158 6.59 -28.10 -2.45
C LEU A 158 6.90 -29.14 -3.53
N ALA A 159 7.26 -28.70 -4.74
CA ALA A 159 7.63 -29.59 -5.82
C ALA A 159 8.93 -30.39 -5.50
N ILE A 160 9.93 -29.74 -4.91
CA ILE A 160 11.17 -30.37 -4.45
C ILE A 160 10.84 -31.42 -3.39
N LEU A 161 10.13 -31.01 -2.31
CA LEU A 161 9.78 -31.94 -1.22
C LEU A 161 8.96 -33.15 -1.69
N GLN A 162 8.08 -32.97 -2.68
CA GLN A 162 7.30 -34.08 -3.24
C GLN A 162 8.22 -35.08 -3.97
N LYS A 163 9.11 -34.58 -4.85
CA LYS A 163 10.10 -35.39 -5.55
C LYS A 163 10.99 -36.19 -4.57
N ASP A 164 11.48 -35.48 -3.54
CA ASP A 164 12.38 -36.08 -2.57
C ASP A 164 11.68 -37.06 -1.63
N ARG A 165 10.42 -36.82 -1.31
CA ARG A 165 9.59 -37.77 -0.57
C ARG A 165 9.42 -39.09 -1.35
N GLU A 166 9.13 -39.02 -2.64
CA GLU A 166 9.00 -40.20 -3.50
C GLU A 166 10.32 -40.99 -3.57
N ALA A 167 11.45 -40.30 -3.66
CA ALA A 167 12.77 -40.93 -3.64
C ALA A 167 13.06 -41.60 -2.29
N LEU A 168 12.73 -40.94 -1.18
CA LEU A 168 12.95 -41.46 0.17
C LEU A 168 12.02 -42.64 0.51
N GLU A 169 10.75 -42.61 0.06
CA GLU A 169 9.80 -43.75 0.18
C GLU A 169 10.33 -44.99 -0.60
N GLY A 170 10.97 -44.74 -1.78
CA GLY A 170 11.66 -45.79 -2.53
C GLY A 170 12.82 -46.38 -1.72
N PHE A 171 13.62 -45.54 -1.08
CA PHE A 171 14.73 -45.97 -0.27
C PHE A 171 14.30 -46.68 1.03
N GLU A 172 13.21 -46.25 1.65
CA GLU A 172 12.57 -46.95 2.79
C GLU A 172 12.24 -48.41 2.43
N LYS A 173 11.57 -48.65 1.28
CA LYS A 173 11.24 -49.99 0.81
C LYS A 173 12.47 -50.88 0.61
N VAL A 174 13.54 -50.35 0.04
CA VAL A 174 14.82 -51.05 -0.11
C VAL A 174 15.40 -51.41 1.26
N THR A 175 15.33 -50.50 2.22
CA THR A 175 15.83 -50.75 3.59
C THR A 175 14.99 -51.80 4.32
N GLU A 176 13.66 -51.79 4.16
CA GLU A 176 12.77 -52.84 4.69
C GLU A 176 13.13 -54.26 4.12
N ILE A 177 13.35 -54.37 2.81
CA ILE A 177 13.77 -55.60 2.18
C ILE A 177 15.11 -56.08 2.75
N ARG A 178 16.11 -55.17 2.90
CA ARG A 178 17.39 -55.47 3.49
C ARG A 178 17.27 -55.94 4.95
N TYR A 179 16.39 -55.33 5.72
CA TYR A 179 16.09 -55.74 7.09
C TYR A 179 15.51 -57.14 7.14
N SER A 180 14.54 -57.45 6.28
CA SER A 180 13.89 -58.80 6.23
C SER A 180 14.87 -59.93 5.93
N VAL A 181 15.96 -59.63 5.24
CA VAL A 181 17.05 -60.62 4.95
C VAL A 181 18.25 -60.49 5.89
N GLY A 182 18.14 -59.72 6.99
CA GLY A 182 19.13 -59.57 8.01
C GLY A 182 20.34 -58.72 7.62
N LYS A 183 20.26 -57.91 6.54
CA LYS A 183 21.32 -57.02 6.02
C LYS A 183 21.20 -55.56 6.42
N ALA A 184 20.20 -55.17 7.18
CA ALA A 184 20.03 -53.84 7.74
C ALA A 184 19.47 -53.91 9.15
N ALA A 185 19.68 -52.88 9.97
CA ALA A 185 19.15 -52.81 11.33
C ALA A 185 17.72 -52.27 11.31
N GLN A 186 16.86 -52.68 12.27
CA GLN A 186 15.51 -52.15 12.42
C GLN A 186 15.52 -50.61 12.57
N GLN A 187 16.52 -50.07 13.24
CA GLN A 187 16.65 -48.62 13.41
C GLN A 187 16.77 -47.85 12.09
N ASP A 188 17.28 -48.44 11.03
CA ASP A 188 17.43 -47.80 9.73
C ASP A 188 16.08 -47.65 9.05
N VAL A 189 15.20 -48.66 9.14
CA VAL A 189 13.80 -48.57 8.66
C VAL A 189 13.05 -47.48 9.40
N LEU A 190 13.14 -47.47 10.73
CA LEU A 190 12.42 -46.47 11.57
C LEU A 190 12.91 -45.05 11.28
N ARG A 191 14.21 -44.89 10.97
CA ARG A 191 14.77 -43.57 10.57
C ARG A 191 14.25 -43.13 9.21
N ALA A 192 14.20 -44.01 8.21
CA ALA A 192 13.61 -43.71 6.92
C ALA A 192 12.16 -43.23 7.07
N GLN A 193 11.33 -43.95 7.84
CA GLN A 193 9.95 -43.59 8.13
C GLN A 193 9.84 -42.23 8.82
N LEU A 194 10.73 -41.96 9.78
CA LEU A 194 10.77 -40.67 10.46
C LEU A 194 11.05 -39.52 9.47
N GLU A 195 12.00 -39.70 8.56
CA GLU A 195 12.34 -38.65 7.58
C GLU A 195 11.20 -38.43 6.55
N VAL A 196 10.53 -39.47 6.07
CA VAL A 196 9.31 -39.35 5.25
C VAL A 196 8.24 -38.52 6.00
N THR A 197 8.06 -38.81 7.30
CA THR A 197 7.12 -38.07 8.15
C THR A 197 7.55 -36.60 8.31
N ARG A 198 8.84 -36.30 8.47
CA ARG A 198 9.39 -34.93 8.53
C ARG A 198 9.17 -34.17 7.23
N LEU A 199 9.38 -34.79 6.07
CA LEU A 199 9.08 -34.15 4.79
C LEU A 199 7.57 -33.82 4.67
N SER A 200 6.70 -34.72 5.11
CA SER A 200 5.26 -34.49 5.15
C SER A 200 4.87 -33.32 6.09
N GLN A 201 5.55 -33.19 7.24
CA GLN A 201 5.40 -32.06 8.16
C GLN A 201 5.83 -30.74 7.47
N ARG A 202 7.02 -30.70 6.82
CA ARG A 202 7.50 -29.52 6.06
C ARG A 202 6.49 -29.13 4.97
N ALA A 203 6.00 -30.12 4.20
CA ALA A 203 5.00 -29.89 3.15
C ALA A 203 3.69 -29.32 3.71
N THR A 204 3.25 -29.77 4.88
CA THR A 204 2.05 -29.22 5.56
C THR A 204 2.23 -27.74 5.92
N MET A 205 3.39 -27.38 6.46
CA MET A 205 3.72 -25.97 6.80
C MET A 205 3.79 -25.11 5.53
N LEU A 206 4.43 -25.58 4.47
CA LEU A 206 4.49 -24.84 3.20
C LEU A 206 3.12 -24.69 2.54
N ASN A 207 2.23 -25.68 2.62
CA ASN A 207 0.87 -25.55 2.13
C ASN A 207 0.06 -24.51 2.91
N GLN A 208 0.26 -24.40 4.22
CA GLN A 208 -0.33 -23.33 5.01
C GLN A 208 0.22 -21.97 4.59
N GLN A 209 1.54 -21.84 4.40
CA GLN A 209 2.19 -20.61 3.94
C GLN A 209 1.69 -20.22 2.54
N ARG A 210 1.55 -21.16 1.63
CA ARG A 210 0.98 -20.97 0.29
C ARG A 210 -0.38 -20.28 0.35
N ARG A 211 -1.30 -20.83 1.14
CA ARG A 211 -2.65 -20.27 1.32
C ARG A 211 -2.62 -18.86 1.91
N THR A 212 -1.69 -18.60 2.84
CA THR A 212 -1.51 -17.26 3.41
C THR A 212 -1.06 -16.26 2.35
N LEU A 213 -0.11 -16.64 1.49
CA LEU A 213 0.39 -15.79 0.40
C LEU A 213 -0.68 -15.57 -0.69
N GLU A 214 -1.46 -16.58 -1.02
CA GLU A 214 -2.62 -16.44 -1.92
C GLU A 214 -3.63 -15.43 -1.36
N ALA A 215 -3.96 -15.54 -0.08
CA ALA A 215 -4.85 -14.60 0.60
C ALA A 215 -4.26 -13.18 0.61
N GLN A 216 -2.95 -13.02 0.83
CA GLN A 216 -2.26 -11.74 0.78
C GLN A 216 -2.32 -11.12 -0.63
N LEU A 217 -2.01 -11.87 -1.68
CA LEU A 217 -2.12 -11.40 -3.07
C LEU A 217 -3.56 -11.01 -3.43
N ASN A 218 -4.54 -11.81 -3.01
CA ASN A 218 -5.95 -11.50 -3.23
C ASN A 218 -6.39 -10.22 -2.50
N SER A 219 -5.90 -10.01 -1.27
CA SER A 219 -6.11 -8.76 -0.52
C SER A 219 -5.53 -7.55 -1.23
N LEU A 220 -4.29 -7.65 -1.74
CA LEU A 220 -3.64 -6.56 -2.49
C LEU A 220 -4.38 -6.21 -3.78
N ARG A 221 -4.99 -7.21 -4.45
CA ARG A 221 -5.78 -7.05 -5.67
C ARG A 221 -7.24 -6.69 -5.42
N ASN A 222 -7.67 -6.63 -4.16
CA ASN A 222 -9.06 -6.40 -3.76
C ASN A 222 -10.04 -7.38 -4.42
N VAL A 223 -9.72 -8.68 -4.39
CA VAL A 223 -10.60 -9.78 -4.82
C VAL A 223 -10.94 -10.65 -3.61
N PRO A 224 -11.98 -11.51 -3.68
CA PRO A 224 -12.30 -12.43 -2.56
C PRO A 224 -11.07 -13.23 -2.13
N ILE A 225 -10.85 -13.33 -0.81
CA ILE A 225 -9.64 -13.91 -0.21
C ILE A 225 -9.40 -15.35 -0.68
N ASP A 226 -10.46 -16.11 -0.90
CA ASP A 226 -10.43 -17.51 -1.31
C ASP A 226 -10.36 -17.71 -2.84
N SER A 227 -10.18 -16.62 -3.62
CA SER A 227 -10.05 -16.69 -5.07
C SER A 227 -8.82 -17.53 -5.44
N PRO A 228 -8.94 -18.48 -6.38
CA PRO A 228 -7.79 -19.29 -6.77
C PRO A 228 -6.72 -18.42 -7.43
N VAL A 229 -5.48 -18.60 -7.00
CA VAL A 229 -4.30 -17.99 -7.60
C VAL A 229 -3.58 -19.07 -8.41
N GLY A 230 -3.32 -18.78 -9.69
CA GLY A 230 -2.59 -19.71 -10.56
C GLY A 230 -1.14 -19.91 -10.10
N PRO A 231 -0.48 -20.97 -10.60
CA PRO A 231 0.92 -21.19 -10.27
C PRO A 231 1.80 -20.05 -10.81
N PRO A 232 2.71 -19.51 -10.01
CA PRO A 232 3.67 -18.51 -10.47
C PRO A 232 4.67 -19.13 -11.44
N MET A 233 5.27 -18.30 -12.28
CA MET A 233 6.39 -18.75 -13.13
C MET A 233 7.64 -19.03 -12.29
N ALA A 234 8.52 -19.89 -12.81
CA ALA A 234 9.79 -20.16 -12.16
C ALA A 234 10.64 -18.87 -12.08
N VAL A 235 11.12 -18.57 -10.87
CA VAL A 235 11.99 -17.41 -10.62
C VAL A 235 13.37 -17.69 -11.20
N GLN A 236 13.82 -16.83 -12.11
CA GLN A 236 15.19 -16.76 -12.58
C GLN A 236 15.81 -15.47 -12.02
N PRO A 237 16.99 -15.54 -11.39
CA PRO A 237 17.63 -14.35 -10.85
C PRO A 237 17.91 -13.32 -11.93
N SER A 238 17.41 -12.11 -11.76
CA SER A 238 17.62 -10.98 -12.66
C SER A 238 19.08 -10.53 -12.62
N ALA A 239 19.64 -10.17 -13.78
CA ALA A 239 21.01 -9.65 -13.83
C ALA A 239 21.05 -8.24 -13.22
N PHE A 240 22.02 -8.01 -12.31
CA PHE A 240 22.17 -6.73 -11.63
C PHE A 240 23.54 -6.12 -11.95
N ALA A 241 23.56 -4.89 -12.50
CA ALA A 241 24.76 -4.22 -12.97
C ALA A 241 24.91 -2.77 -12.43
N TYR A 242 24.11 -2.37 -11.45
CA TYR A 242 24.16 -1.01 -10.90
C TYR A 242 25.18 -0.90 -9.77
N THR A 243 25.85 0.27 -9.70
CA THR A 243 26.68 0.63 -8.55
C THR A 243 25.82 1.25 -7.44
N GLN A 244 26.34 1.19 -6.21
CA GLN A 244 25.68 1.81 -5.06
C GLN A 244 25.41 3.30 -5.26
N ASP A 245 26.39 4.03 -5.82
CA ASP A 245 26.25 5.48 -6.06
C ASP A 245 25.15 5.78 -7.08
N GLN A 246 25.06 4.99 -8.16
CA GLN A 246 23.98 5.14 -9.15
C GLN A 246 22.60 4.92 -8.52
N LEU A 247 22.46 3.94 -7.65
CA LEU A 247 21.19 3.69 -6.94
C LEU A 247 20.85 4.80 -5.95
N GLN A 248 21.86 5.30 -5.22
CA GLN A 248 21.67 6.42 -4.30
C GLN A 248 21.25 7.70 -5.03
N ASP A 249 21.87 8.01 -6.15
CA ASP A 249 21.50 9.16 -6.96
C ASP A 249 20.09 9.02 -7.54
N ALA A 250 19.75 7.84 -8.08
CA ALA A 250 18.43 7.57 -8.58
C ALA A 250 17.35 7.66 -7.48
N ALA A 251 17.62 7.11 -6.30
CA ALA A 251 16.72 7.18 -5.16
C ALA A 251 16.52 8.64 -4.69
N GLN A 252 17.59 9.41 -4.54
CA GLN A 252 17.48 10.83 -4.15
C GLN A 252 16.72 11.67 -5.18
N ALA A 253 16.83 11.32 -6.47
CA ALA A 253 16.13 12.01 -7.54
C ALA A 253 14.65 11.58 -7.65
N ASN A 254 14.32 10.31 -7.41
CA ASN A 254 13.03 9.74 -7.78
C ASN A 254 12.13 9.35 -6.61
N TYR A 255 12.66 9.16 -5.39
CA TYR A 255 11.88 8.69 -4.25
C TYR A 255 10.74 9.65 -3.87
N PRO A 256 9.46 9.23 -3.98
CA PRO A 256 8.33 10.14 -3.79
C PRO A 256 8.25 10.71 -2.37
N VAL A 257 8.57 9.91 -1.34
CA VAL A 257 8.51 10.35 0.05
C VAL A 257 9.54 11.47 0.31
N LEU A 258 10.75 11.37 -0.22
CA LEU A 258 11.74 12.44 -0.10
C LEU A 258 11.31 13.71 -0.82
N LYS A 259 10.70 13.60 -2.02
CA LYS A 259 10.11 14.72 -2.75
C LYS A 259 8.97 15.37 -1.94
N GLN A 260 8.12 14.56 -1.32
CA GLN A 260 7.05 15.02 -0.45
C GLN A 260 7.60 15.84 0.73
N ARG A 261 8.66 15.36 1.41
CA ARG A 261 9.32 16.11 2.49
C ARG A 261 9.89 17.46 2.03
N ARG A 262 10.48 17.51 0.82
CA ARG A 262 10.93 18.77 0.20
C ARG A 262 9.76 19.73 -0.03
N THR A 263 8.67 19.25 -0.58
CA THR A 263 7.44 20.04 -0.80
C THR A 263 6.84 20.55 0.51
N MET A 264 6.88 19.76 1.59
CA MET A 264 6.45 20.18 2.93
C MET A 264 7.36 21.29 3.52
N VAL A 265 8.66 21.26 3.25
CA VAL A 265 9.56 22.37 3.64
C VAL A 265 9.17 23.66 2.91
N ASP A 266 8.88 23.59 1.61
CA ASP A 266 8.44 24.77 0.84
C ASP A 266 7.07 25.29 1.32
N GLN A 267 6.13 24.40 1.65
CA GLN A 267 4.84 24.75 2.26
C GLN A 267 5.03 25.50 3.58
N ASN A 268 5.88 24.98 4.48
CA ASN A 268 6.16 25.63 5.77
C ASN A 268 6.89 26.97 5.62
N ARG A 269 7.72 27.12 4.60
CA ARG A 269 8.32 28.44 4.27
C ARG A 269 7.22 29.45 3.92
N LEU A 270 6.27 29.08 3.06
CA LEU A 270 5.13 29.94 2.72
C LEU A 270 4.24 30.22 3.94
N SER A 271 4.13 29.28 4.87
CA SER A 271 3.41 29.48 6.13
C SER A 271 4.07 30.51 7.03
N VAL A 272 5.41 30.55 7.09
CA VAL A 272 6.16 31.64 7.77
C VAL A 272 5.86 33.00 7.11
N ASP A 273 5.86 33.07 5.77
CA ASP A 273 5.57 34.30 5.05
C ASP A 273 4.11 34.75 5.26
N LEU A 274 3.17 33.83 5.33
CA LEU A 274 1.79 34.12 5.70
C LEU A 274 1.69 34.67 7.13
N ALA A 275 2.33 34.01 8.10
CA ALA A 275 2.37 34.44 9.49
C ALA A 275 2.93 35.87 9.64
N ARG A 276 3.97 36.22 8.87
CA ARG A 276 4.48 37.58 8.82
C ARG A 276 3.47 38.57 8.25
N LYS A 277 2.68 38.17 7.24
CA LYS A 277 1.63 39.02 6.65
C LYS A 277 0.40 39.14 7.55
N GLU A 278 0.15 38.17 8.44
CA GLU A 278 -0.95 38.27 9.43
C GLU A 278 -0.77 39.41 10.44
N ARG A 279 0.41 40.02 10.53
CA ARG A 279 0.64 41.31 11.23
C ARG A 279 -0.05 42.50 10.54
N ARG A 280 -0.39 42.41 9.25
CA ARG A 280 -1.08 43.47 8.51
C ARG A 280 -2.58 43.34 8.73
N PRO A 281 -3.28 44.46 8.99
CA PRO A 281 -4.71 44.47 9.25
C PRO A 281 -5.51 44.11 8.00
N ASP A 282 -6.58 43.36 8.18
CA ASP A 282 -7.62 43.17 7.17
C ASP A 282 -8.65 44.31 7.25
N PHE A 283 -9.36 44.53 6.15
CA PHE A 283 -10.36 45.58 6.04
C PHE A 283 -11.74 44.98 5.84
N SER A 284 -12.78 45.68 6.35
CA SER A 284 -14.15 45.36 6.02
C SER A 284 -14.88 46.60 5.51
N VAL A 285 -15.70 46.40 4.48
CA VAL A 285 -16.58 47.40 3.93
C VAL A 285 -18.00 46.97 4.15
N GLY A 286 -18.78 47.77 4.87
CA GLY A 286 -20.19 47.52 5.15
C GLY A 286 -21.09 48.58 4.52
N TYR A 287 -22.23 48.13 4.03
CA TYR A 287 -23.34 49.01 3.61
C TYR A 287 -24.58 48.69 4.43
N ALA A 288 -25.13 49.70 5.05
CA ALA A 288 -26.32 49.60 5.90
C ALA A 288 -27.49 50.42 5.32
N TYR A 289 -28.65 49.81 5.28
CA TYR A 289 -29.91 50.45 5.06
C TYR A 289 -30.73 50.42 6.35
N MET A 290 -31.24 51.56 6.75
CA MET A 290 -31.93 51.75 8.01
C MET A 290 -33.30 52.41 7.76
N GLN A 291 -34.38 51.69 8.04
CA GLN A 291 -35.75 52.15 7.96
C GLN A 291 -36.19 52.68 9.31
N ARG A 292 -36.82 53.87 9.30
CA ARG A 292 -37.43 54.52 10.48
C ARG A 292 -38.85 54.91 10.19
N ASP A 293 -39.76 54.74 11.15
CA ASP A 293 -41.16 55.13 10.96
C ASP A 293 -41.34 56.66 11.15
N GLY A 294 -41.92 57.29 10.16
CA GLY A 294 -42.23 58.75 10.18
C GLY A 294 -41.01 59.64 9.95
N MET A 295 -39.83 59.07 9.59
CA MET A 295 -38.62 59.79 9.24
C MET A 295 -38.03 59.25 7.93
N PRO A 296 -37.20 60.06 7.21
CA PRO A 296 -36.50 59.55 6.03
C PRO A 296 -35.58 58.35 6.36
N ASP A 297 -35.51 57.41 5.43
CA ASP A 297 -34.59 56.27 5.51
C ASP A 297 -33.13 56.76 5.51
N MET A 298 -32.27 56.00 6.19
CA MET A 298 -30.84 56.31 6.27
C MET A 298 -30.00 55.22 5.59
N TYR A 299 -28.93 55.65 5.00
CA TYR A 299 -27.91 54.81 4.40
C TYR A 299 -26.59 55.08 5.09
N GLY A 300 -25.88 54.01 5.44
CA GLY A 300 -24.54 54.09 6.08
C GLY A 300 -23.52 53.28 5.32
N ILE A 301 -22.32 53.86 5.18
CA ILE A 301 -21.16 53.10 4.74
C ILE A 301 -20.20 53.01 5.93
N THR A 302 -19.82 51.76 6.25
CA THR A 302 -18.88 51.47 7.35
C THR A 302 -17.57 50.93 6.75
N LEU A 303 -16.48 51.53 7.12
CA LEU A 303 -15.15 51.00 6.85
C LEU A 303 -14.55 50.62 8.21
N SER A 304 -14.21 49.34 8.39
CA SER A 304 -13.59 48.86 9.61
C SER A 304 -12.30 48.13 9.34
N THR A 305 -11.42 48.14 10.32
CA THR A 305 -10.12 47.45 10.24
C THR A 305 -9.74 46.94 11.63
N SER A 306 -9.13 45.75 11.69
CA SER A 306 -8.62 45.18 12.94
C SER A 306 -7.17 45.59 13.17
N LEU A 307 -6.91 46.40 14.17
CA LEU A 307 -5.53 46.84 14.52
C LEU A 307 -4.88 45.83 15.47
N PRO A 308 -3.74 45.21 15.11
CA PRO A 308 -3.07 44.20 15.93
C PRO A 308 -2.23 44.87 17.04
N LEU A 309 -2.93 45.42 18.06
CA LEU A 309 -2.25 46.12 19.19
C LEU A 309 -1.43 45.19 20.08
N PHE A 310 -1.82 43.94 20.18
CA PHE A 310 -1.18 42.92 21.03
C PHE A 310 -0.24 42.02 20.25
N HIS A 311 0.42 42.53 19.20
CA HIS A 311 1.23 41.76 18.26
C HIS A 311 2.32 40.92 18.95
N HIS A 312 2.98 41.41 20.00
CA HIS A 312 4.03 40.68 20.70
C HIS A 312 3.58 39.36 21.32
N ARG A 313 2.34 39.26 21.82
CA ARG A 313 1.81 38.04 22.44
C ARG A 313 1.00 37.16 21.47
N LYS A 314 0.61 37.67 20.32
CA LYS A 314 -0.21 36.95 19.35
C LYS A 314 0.56 36.71 18.06
N GLN A 315 0.74 37.74 17.23
CA GLN A 315 1.30 37.58 15.90
C GLN A 315 2.79 37.15 15.91
N ASP A 316 3.58 37.65 16.87
CA ASP A 316 5.00 37.27 16.98
C ASP A 316 5.15 35.80 17.41
N MET A 317 4.25 35.31 18.25
CA MET A 317 4.22 33.89 18.63
C MET A 317 3.78 32.98 17.47
N VAL A 318 2.82 33.41 16.63
CA VAL A 318 2.45 32.69 15.41
C VAL A 318 3.63 32.63 14.43
N ILE A 319 4.42 33.68 14.32
CA ILE A 319 5.63 33.67 13.48
C ILE A 319 6.69 32.71 14.06
N ALA A 320 6.87 32.72 15.40
CA ALA A 320 7.80 31.81 16.07
C ALA A 320 7.37 30.35 15.92
N GLU A 321 6.06 30.06 16.06
CA GLU A 321 5.48 28.75 15.80
C GLU A 321 5.73 28.29 14.35
N ALA A 322 5.41 29.13 13.36
CA ALA A 322 5.62 28.81 11.95
C ALA A 322 7.10 28.57 11.63
N ALA A 323 8.02 29.34 12.26
CA ALA A 323 9.46 29.15 12.09
C ALA A 323 9.93 27.83 12.72
N ALA A 324 9.42 27.45 13.88
CA ALA A 324 9.71 26.17 14.52
C ALA A 324 9.19 25.00 13.66
N ASN A 325 7.99 25.11 13.09
CA ASN A 325 7.42 24.13 12.17
C ASN A 325 8.26 23.97 10.90
N LEU A 326 8.78 25.07 10.34
CA LEU A 326 9.71 25.04 9.20
C LEU A 326 10.99 24.28 9.55
N GLU A 327 11.57 24.56 10.72
CA GLU A 327 12.79 23.86 11.14
C GLU A 327 12.52 22.37 11.40
N SER A 328 11.41 22.03 12.03
CA SER A 328 10.94 20.64 12.18
C SER A 328 10.83 19.94 10.81
N ALA A 329 10.21 20.58 9.81
CA ALA A 329 10.09 20.03 8.47
C ALA A 329 11.46 19.79 7.79
N ARG A 330 12.45 20.66 8.01
CA ARG A 330 13.82 20.48 7.53
C ARG A 330 14.49 19.26 8.17
N GLN A 331 14.34 19.12 9.48
CA GLN A 331 14.91 17.98 10.20
C GLN A 331 14.24 16.65 9.74
N MET A 332 12.93 16.66 9.50
CA MET A 332 12.23 15.50 8.94
C MET A 332 12.73 15.16 7.52
N GLN A 333 13.01 16.16 6.68
CA GLN A 333 13.61 15.93 5.36
C GLN A 333 15.03 15.34 5.46
N ALA A 334 15.87 15.86 6.37
CA ALA A 334 17.22 15.35 6.59
C ALA A 334 17.20 13.91 7.12
N ASN A 335 16.28 13.61 8.06
CA ASN A 335 16.07 12.26 8.56
C ASN A 335 15.65 11.31 7.43
N GLU A 336 14.67 11.69 6.60
CA GLU A 336 14.21 10.88 5.46
C GLU A 336 15.36 10.54 4.51
N LEU A 337 16.22 11.51 4.21
CA LEU A 337 17.40 11.30 3.37
C LEU A 337 18.37 10.25 4.01
N THR A 338 18.54 10.30 5.32
CA THR A 338 19.40 9.35 6.04
C THR A 338 18.79 7.94 6.00
N VAL A 339 17.49 7.82 6.23
CA VAL A 339 16.76 6.54 6.17
C VAL A 339 16.82 5.97 4.75
N LEU A 340 16.57 6.79 3.73
CA LEU A 340 16.66 6.38 2.33
C LEU A 340 18.04 5.84 1.97
N ARG A 341 19.11 6.53 2.38
CA ARG A 341 20.49 6.06 2.14
C ARG A 341 20.77 4.74 2.81
N TYR A 342 20.28 4.55 4.03
CA TYR A 342 20.39 3.28 4.74
C TYR A 342 19.65 2.16 4.01
N GLN A 343 18.41 2.38 3.58
CA GLN A 343 17.62 1.39 2.85
C GLN A 343 18.31 0.96 1.55
N VAL A 344 18.74 1.92 0.73
CA VAL A 344 19.47 1.63 -0.51
C VAL A 344 20.74 0.82 -0.24
N GLN A 345 21.50 1.18 0.81
CA GLN A 345 22.71 0.46 1.20
C GLN A 345 22.39 -0.98 1.63
N GLN A 346 21.37 -1.15 2.47
CA GLN A 346 20.94 -2.46 2.97
C GLN A 346 20.54 -3.39 1.83
N ASP A 347 19.64 -2.92 0.94
CA ASP A 347 19.14 -3.73 -0.16
C ASP A 347 20.22 -4.01 -1.21
N PHE A 348 21.12 -3.06 -1.46
CA PHE A 348 22.29 -3.27 -2.33
C PHE A 348 23.21 -4.36 -1.80
N LEU A 349 23.53 -4.35 -0.51
CA LEU A 349 24.37 -5.40 0.12
C LEU A 349 23.67 -6.75 0.11
N GLU A 350 22.34 -6.78 0.26
CA GLU A 350 21.56 -8.03 0.16
C GLU A 350 21.61 -8.60 -1.27
N VAL A 351 21.47 -7.75 -2.31
CA VAL A 351 21.62 -8.17 -3.71
C VAL A 351 23.01 -8.76 -3.93
N GLN A 352 24.08 -8.09 -3.51
CA GLN A 352 25.44 -8.61 -3.66
C GLN A 352 25.66 -9.94 -2.92
N ALA A 353 25.15 -10.06 -1.70
CA ALA A 353 25.28 -11.29 -0.91
C ALA A 353 24.52 -12.45 -1.58
N THR A 354 23.29 -12.21 -2.03
CA THR A 354 22.49 -13.23 -2.71
C THR A 354 23.10 -13.67 -4.04
N GLU A 355 23.68 -12.76 -4.85
CA GLU A 355 24.43 -13.13 -6.06
C GLU A 355 25.62 -14.05 -5.76
N GLN A 356 26.38 -13.75 -4.71
CA GLN A 356 27.50 -14.59 -4.30
C GLN A 356 27.03 -15.96 -3.81
N LEU A 357 25.96 -16.00 -3.00
CA LEU A 357 25.37 -17.25 -2.51
C LEU A 357 24.82 -18.10 -3.65
N LEU A 358 24.12 -17.51 -4.61
CA LEU A 358 23.62 -18.21 -5.79
C LEU A 358 24.76 -18.91 -6.58
N LYS A 359 25.89 -18.23 -6.75
CA LYS A 359 27.07 -18.82 -7.37
C LYS A 359 27.64 -19.98 -6.53
N LEU A 360 27.71 -19.83 -5.21
CA LEU A 360 28.20 -20.89 -4.31
C LEU A 360 27.30 -22.12 -4.33
N TYR A 361 25.94 -21.89 -4.28
CA TYR A 361 24.99 -23.02 -4.36
C TYR A 361 25.03 -23.72 -5.72
N SER A 362 24.99 -22.96 -6.82
CA SER A 362 24.91 -23.56 -8.17
C SER A 362 26.20 -24.23 -8.62
N GLN A 363 27.37 -23.70 -8.26
CA GLN A 363 28.66 -24.19 -8.73
C GLN A 363 29.40 -25.09 -7.73
N GLY A 364 29.03 -25.04 -6.44
CA GLY A 364 29.73 -25.76 -5.38
C GLY A 364 28.80 -26.67 -4.57
N ILE A 365 27.96 -26.09 -3.73
CA ILE A 365 27.24 -26.83 -2.69
C ILE A 365 26.28 -27.88 -3.28
N ALA A 366 25.41 -27.52 -4.21
CA ALA A 366 24.45 -28.46 -4.77
C ALA A 366 25.09 -29.59 -5.58
N PRO A 367 26.07 -29.37 -6.50
CA PRO A 367 26.75 -30.47 -7.17
C PRO A 367 27.53 -31.38 -6.21
N GLN A 368 28.23 -30.80 -5.22
CA GLN A 368 29.01 -31.58 -4.24
C GLN A 368 28.11 -32.41 -3.32
N SER A 369 26.97 -31.85 -2.86
CA SER A 369 26.01 -32.59 -2.05
C SER A 369 25.43 -33.77 -2.82
N SER A 370 25.06 -33.57 -4.10
CA SER A 370 24.49 -34.63 -4.94
C SER A 370 25.52 -35.76 -5.19
N LEU A 371 26.77 -35.42 -5.49
CA LEU A 371 27.85 -36.41 -5.66
C LEU A 371 28.15 -37.17 -4.35
N THR A 372 28.09 -36.47 -3.21
CA THR A 372 28.31 -37.07 -1.89
C THR A 372 27.17 -38.04 -1.56
N LEU A 373 25.92 -37.66 -1.87
CA LEU A 373 24.79 -38.58 -1.69
C LEU A 373 24.92 -39.81 -2.56
N GLU A 374 25.22 -39.66 -3.86
CA GLU A 374 25.39 -40.77 -4.78
C GLU A 374 26.50 -41.73 -4.29
N SER A 375 27.67 -41.21 -3.89
CA SER A 375 28.77 -41.97 -3.33
C SER A 375 28.35 -42.69 -2.04
N SER A 376 27.58 -42.05 -1.17
CA SER A 376 27.12 -42.66 0.09
C SER A 376 26.11 -43.77 -0.13
N ILE A 377 25.21 -43.63 -1.12
CA ILE A 377 24.27 -44.69 -1.51
C ILE A 377 25.04 -45.93 -2.01
N ASN A 378 25.97 -45.75 -2.95
CA ASN A 378 26.79 -46.82 -3.48
C ASN A 378 27.59 -47.52 -2.38
N SER A 379 28.15 -46.75 -1.44
CA SER A 379 28.92 -47.29 -0.31
C SER A 379 28.02 -48.01 0.71
N TYR A 380 26.79 -47.55 0.91
CA TYR A 380 25.82 -48.25 1.77
C TYR A 380 25.38 -49.60 1.18
N GLU A 381 25.24 -49.70 -0.14
CA GLU A 381 24.91 -50.96 -0.81
C GLU A 381 25.99 -52.03 -0.59
N THR A 382 27.22 -51.63 -0.51
CA THR A 382 28.38 -52.52 -0.27
C THR A 382 28.71 -52.70 1.21
N GLY A 383 28.01 -52.02 2.12
CA GLY A 383 28.21 -52.10 3.58
C GLY A 383 29.38 -51.23 4.07
N GLY A 384 29.88 -50.27 3.26
CA GLY A 384 31.00 -49.39 3.60
C GLY A 384 30.66 -48.19 4.46
N VAL A 385 29.35 -47.77 4.53
CA VAL A 385 28.89 -46.68 5.36
C VAL A 385 27.56 -47.02 6.03
N ASP A 386 27.27 -46.36 7.15
CA ASP A 386 26.02 -46.50 7.87
C ASP A 386 24.85 -45.76 7.16
N PHE A 387 23.64 -46.26 7.35
CA PHE A 387 22.39 -45.63 6.85
C PHE A 387 22.26 -44.16 7.28
N LEU A 388 22.71 -43.82 8.50
CA LEU A 388 22.68 -42.46 9.02
C LEU A 388 23.41 -41.46 8.09
N ASN A 389 24.58 -41.87 7.53
CA ASN A 389 25.33 -41.04 6.62
C ASN A 389 24.54 -40.77 5.32
N VAL A 390 23.83 -41.78 4.80
CA VAL A 390 23.02 -41.63 3.60
C VAL A 390 21.88 -40.65 3.86
N ILE A 391 21.16 -40.77 4.97
CA ILE A 391 20.08 -39.87 5.35
C ILE A 391 20.58 -38.42 5.56
N SER A 392 21.73 -38.26 6.23
CA SER A 392 22.32 -36.91 6.42
C SER A 392 22.73 -36.26 5.08
N ASN A 393 23.27 -37.02 4.16
CA ASN A 393 23.65 -36.54 2.84
C ASN A 393 22.38 -36.25 1.98
N PHE A 394 21.32 -37.05 2.13
CA PHE A 394 20.05 -36.80 1.47
C PHE A 394 19.44 -35.47 1.96
N GLN A 395 19.42 -35.22 3.29
CA GLN A 395 18.97 -33.95 3.86
C GLN A 395 19.83 -32.78 3.33
N ALA A 396 21.14 -32.93 3.22
CA ALA A 396 22.02 -31.88 2.70
C ALA A 396 21.72 -31.51 1.24
N VAL A 397 21.29 -32.46 0.40
CA VAL A 397 20.85 -32.19 -0.98
C VAL A 397 19.57 -31.39 -0.97
N ILE A 398 18.56 -31.81 -0.20
CA ILE A 398 17.28 -31.11 -0.08
C ILE A 398 17.50 -29.66 0.40
N ASP A 399 18.26 -29.50 1.47
CA ASP A 399 18.52 -28.17 2.06
C ASP A 399 19.28 -27.29 1.06
N ALA A 400 20.26 -27.84 0.29
CA ALA A 400 20.98 -27.10 -0.74
C ALA A 400 20.06 -26.64 -1.91
N GLU A 401 19.11 -27.49 -2.36
CA GLU A 401 18.15 -27.11 -3.40
C GLU A 401 17.16 -26.03 -2.89
N LEU A 402 16.63 -26.19 -1.68
CA LEU A 402 15.73 -25.23 -1.07
C LEU A 402 16.42 -23.88 -0.83
N ASP A 403 17.65 -23.89 -0.31
CA ASP A 403 18.43 -22.69 -0.04
C ASP A 403 18.76 -21.94 -1.34
N TYR A 404 19.12 -22.64 -2.42
CA TYR A 404 19.32 -22.01 -3.71
C TYR A 404 18.09 -21.20 -4.16
N HIS A 405 16.90 -21.81 -4.10
CA HIS A 405 15.65 -21.13 -4.48
C HIS A 405 15.26 -20.03 -3.51
N MET A 406 15.57 -20.17 -2.23
CA MET A 406 15.41 -19.12 -1.24
C MET A 406 16.29 -17.91 -1.55
N GLN A 407 17.58 -18.13 -1.91
CA GLN A 407 18.47 -17.02 -2.28
C GLN A 407 18.02 -16.34 -3.57
N ALA A 408 17.53 -17.08 -4.57
CA ALA A 408 16.95 -16.52 -5.78
C ALA A 408 15.74 -15.62 -5.47
N THR A 409 14.88 -16.07 -4.59
CA THR A 409 13.72 -15.29 -4.12
C THR A 409 14.14 -14.04 -3.36
N ASN A 410 15.09 -14.14 -2.43
CA ASN A 410 15.59 -13.01 -1.66
C ASN A 410 16.25 -11.96 -2.57
N HIS A 411 16.95 -12.40 -3.62
CA HIS A 411 17.53 -11.53 -4.64
C HIS A 411 16.45 -10.68 -5.33
N GLU A 412 15.42 -11.32 -5.87
CA GLU A 412 14.31 -10.62 -6.54
C GLU A 412 13.52 -9.70 -5.61
N LYS A 413 13.34 -10.10 -4.34
CA LYS A 413 12.70 -9.25 -3.33
C LYS A 413 13.55 -8.03 -2.99
N ALA A 414 14.86 -8.16 -2.92
CA ALA A 414 15.77 -7.02 -2.72
C ALA A 414 15.73 -6.06 -3.92
N LEU A 415 15.67 -6.58 -5.15
CA LEU A 415 15.45 -5.77 -6.35
C LEU A 415 14.09 -5.06 -6.33
N ALA A 416 13.02 -5.73 -5.90
CA ALA A 416 11.69 -5.11 -5.79
C ALA A 416 11.67 -3.94 -4.80
N ARG A 417 12.41 -4.04 -3.68
CA ARG A 417 12.57 -2.92 -2.72
C ARG A 417 13.42 -1.79 -3.30
N LEU A 418 14.48 -2.11 -4.03
CA LEU A 418 15.30 -1.10 -4.73
C LEU A 418 14.48 -0.38 -5.80
N GLU A 419 13.62 -1.07 -6.54
CA GLU A 419 12.70 -0.44 -7.51
C GLU A 419 11.73 0.54 -6.85
N GLU A 420 11.19 0.21 -5.68
CA GLU A 420 10.29 1.09 -4.92
C GLU A 420 10.94 2.44 -4.65
N VAL A 421 12.19 2.45 -4.20
CA VAL A 421 12.88 3.68 -3.78
C VAL A 421 13.59 4.40 -4.92
N THR A 422 14.12 3.67 -5.91
CA THR A 422 14.85 4.26 -7.04
C THR A 422 13.95 4.63 -8.23
N GLY A 423 12.83 3.91 -8.39
CA GLY A 423 11.96 4.02 -9.56
C GLY A 423 12.60 3.47 -10.85
N LEU A 424 13.65 2.67 -10.75
CA LEU A 424 14.27 1.97 -11.87
C LEU A 424 13.55 0.63 -12.07
N ASN A 425 13.54 0.11 -13.28
CA ASN A 425 13.09 -1.25 -13.57
C ASN A 425 14.30 -2.17 -13.45
N LEU A 426 14.41 -2.92 -12.34
CA LEU A 426 15.55 -3.80 -12.04
C LEU A 426 15.20 -5.27 -12.27
N ILE A 427 13.92 -5.62 -12.13
CA ILE A 427 13.41 -6.97 -12.33
C ILE A 427 13.12 -7.16 -13.82
N GLN A 428 13.80 -8.12 -14.44
CA GLN A 428 13.53 -8.51 -15.81
C GLN A 428 12.40 -9.55 -15.80
N GLU A 429 11.23 -9.18 -16.31
CA GLU A 429 10.25 -10.19 -16.72
C GLU A 429 10.88 -10.94 -17.88
N GLY A 430 11.14 -12.25 -17.68
CA GLY A 430 11.72 -13.07 -18.73
C GLY A 430 10.88 -12.94 -19.99
N ASP A 431 11.45 -12.37 -21.03
CA ASP A 431 10.91 -12.45 -22.38
C ASP A 431 10.80 -13.94 -22.74
N ILE A 432 9.59 -14.45 -22.67
CA ILE A 432 9.28 -15.78 -23.21
C ILE A 432 9.34 -15.62 -24.71
N HIS A 433 10.52 -15.72 -25.29
CA HIS A 433 10.63 -16.09 -26.69
C HIS A 433 10.04 -17.50 -26.82
N HIS A 434 8.82 -17.57 -27.33
CA HIS A 434 8.26 -18.78 -27.88
C HIS A 434 9.15 -19.18 -29.06
N GLU A 435 10.08 -20.14 -28.85
CA GLU A 435 10.59 -21.00 -29.91
C GLU A 435 9.72 -22.24 -30.03
#